data_c90d81a69d5ae081b0c3bb3d8c510fbd
#
_entry.id   c90d81a69d5ae081b0c3bb3d8c510fbd
#
_cell.length_a   1.000
_cell.length_b   1.000
_cell.length_c   1.000
_cell.angle_alpha   90.00
_cell.angle_beta   90.00
_cell.angle_gamma   90.00
#
_symmetry.space_group_name_H-M   'P 1'
#
loop_
_entity.id
_entity.type
_entity.pdbx_description
1 polymer ?
#
loop_
_entity_poly.entity_id
_entity_poly.type
_entity_poly.pdbx_seq_one_letter_code
_entity_poly.pdbx_strand_id
1 'polypeptide(L)'
;APGLILGAEKKHAFLQRILLKYSKISYEKYSTVCHITTDVLVDIGLNKNKNIIQRLDNITIYPQQYFRGGDVLKGEKLITQNTFAIHHYEASWVSTEEKNIQKKYIKIYKKFGYNIITRIITGIICRVYRVCLKITNYL
;
A
#
# COMPACT_ATOMS: atom_id res chain seq x y z
N ALA A 1 5.97 0.91 5.12
CA ALA A 1 5.45 0.08 6.20
C ALA A 1 4.02 -0.32 5.90
N PRO A 2 3.59 -1.22 6.53
CA PRO A 2 2.56 -2.16 6.18
C PRO A 2 1.19 -1.74 6.65
N GLY A 3 0.24 -2.12 5.95
CA GLY A 3 -1.09 -2.32 6.43
C GLY A 3 -1.48 -3.81 6.40
N LEU A 4 -0.49 -4.72 6.42
CA LEU A 4 -0.80 -6.12 6.17
C LEU A 4 -1.08 -6.92 7.44
N ILE A 5 -0.20 -6.84 8.41
CA ILE A 5 -0.34 -7.45 9.72
C ILE A 5 0.24 -6.50 10.77
N LEU A 6 -0.52 -6.27 11.81
CA LEU A 6 -0.11 -5.52 12.98
C LEU A 6 -0.56 -6.27 14.23
N GLY A 7 0.38 -6.65 15.08
CA GLY A 7 0.12 -7.19 16.42
C GLY A 7 0.68 -6.24 17.45
N ALA A 8 -0.08 -5.97 18.52
CA ALA A 8 0.37 -5.11 19.60
C ALA A 8 -0.34 -5.45 20.90
N GLU A 9 0.33 -5.20 22.01
CA GLU A 9 -0.28 -5.25 23.33
C GLU A 9 -1.30 -4.12 23.52
N LYS A 10 -2.21 -4.32 24.45
CA LYS A 10 -3.19 -3.29 24.82
C LYS A 10 -2.47 -2.01 25.26
N LYS A 11 -2.90 -0.87 24.72
CA LYS A 11 -2.34 0.46 25.03
C LYS A 11 -0.88 0.67 24.58
N HIS A 12 -0.40 -0.09 23.60
CA HIS A 12 0.96 0.06 23.11
C HIS A 12 1.23 1.51 22.64
N ALA A 13 2.33 2.12 23.11
CA ALA A 13 2.66 3.52 22.87
C ALA A 13 2.77 3.89 21.37
N PHE A 14 3.23 2.96 20.54
CA PHE A 14 3.28 3.16 19.09
C PHE A 14 1.90 3.40 18.47
N LEU A 15 0.88 2.66 18.90
CA LEU A 15 -0.50 2.87 18.42
C LEU A 15 -1.04 4.24 18.84
N GLN A 16 -0.70 4.70 20.04
CA GLN A 16 -1.07 6.04 20.50
C GLN A 16 -0.41 7.13 19.64
N ARG A 17 0.86 6.96 19.26
CA ARG A 17 1.54 7.89 18.33
C ARG A 17 0.87 7.95 16.96
N ILE A 18 0.46 6.80 16.43
CA ILE A 18 -0.29 6.73 15.16
C ILE A 18 -1.61 7.52 15.29
N LEU A 19 -2.40 7.26 16.34
CA LEU A 19 -3.67 7.95 16.59
C LEU A 19 -3.49 9.47 16.74
N LEU A 20 -2.48 9.90 17.46
CA LEU A 20 -2.14 11.33 17.58
C LEU A 20 -1.74 11.96 16.24
N LYS A 21 -1.06 11.21 15.38
CA LYS A 21 -0.73 11.70 14.04
C LYS A 21 -1.97 11.81 13.16
N TYR A 22 -2.90 10.86 13.26
CA TYR A 22 -4.20 10.92 12.59
C TYR A 22 -5.03 12.13 13.02
N SER A 23 -5.09 12.44 14.31
CA SER A 23 -5.88 13.57 14.82
C SER A 23 -5.39 14.95 14.33
N LYS A 24 -4.14 15.02 13.84
CA LYS A 24 -3.54 16.26 13.31
C LYS A 24 -3.65 16.40 11.78
N ILE A 25 -4.16 15.39 11.09
CA ILE A 25 -4.29 15.43 9.62
C ILE A 25 -5.62 16.13 9.30
N SER A 26 -5.54 17.24 8.55
CA SER A 26 -6.74 17.89 8.01
C SER A 26 -7.36 17.01 6.92
N TYR A 27 -8.68 17.07 6.78
CA TYR A 27 -9.45 16.29 5.81
C TYR A 27 -9.01 16.49 4.35
N GLU A 28 -8.37 17.60 4.07
CA GLU A 28 -7.84 17.97 2.74
C GLU A 28 -6.54 17.25 2.38
N LYS A 29 -5.80 16.76 3.37
CA LYS A 29 -4.54 16.01 3.19
C LYS A 29 -4.75 14.53 3.43
N TYR A 30 -5.45 13.88 2.50
CA TYR A 30 -5.67 12.44 2.58
C TYR A 30 -4.34 11.67 2.48
N SER A 31 -3.97 11.00 3.55
CA SER A 31 -2.81 10.12 3.58
C SER A 31 -3.25 8.71 3.98
N THR A 32 -2.69 7.70 3.31
CA THR A 32 -3.04 6.31 3.62
C THR A 32 -2.46 5.89 4.96
N VAL A 33 -3.09 4.91 5.62
CA VAL A 33 -2.58 4.31 6.85
C VAL A 33 -1.11 3.87 6.72
N CYS A 34 -0.72 3.37 5.54
CA CYS A 34 0.66 2.96 5.26
C CYS A 34 1.66 4.12 5.35
N HIS A 35 1.30 5.30 4.84
CA HIS A 35 2.16 6.48 4.91
C HIS A 35 2.29 6.97 6.35
N ILE A 36 1.17 7.14 7.05
CA ILE A 36 1.15 7.62 8.44
C ILE A 36 1.96 6.70 9.35
N THR A 37 1.73 5.39 9.24
CA THR A 37 2.48 4.40 10.03
C THR A 37 3.96 4.41 9.69
N THR A 38 4.32 4.55 8.40
CA THR A 38 5.71 4.63 7.97
C THR A 38 6.40 5.86 8.54
N ASP A 39 5.73 7.01 8.50
CA ASP A 39 6.29 8.25 9.05
C ASP A 39 6.57 8.14 10.54
N VAL A 40 5.61 7.58 11.31
CA VAL A 40 5.82 7.34 12.75
C VAL A 40 6.98 6.38 13.00
N LEU A 41 7.12 5.33 12.17
CA LEU A 41 8.25 4.40 12.28
C LEU A 41 9.58 5.06 11.92
N VAL A 42 9.61 5.94 10.92
CA VAL A 42 10.82 6.71 10.56
C VAL A 42 11.22 7.66 11.68
N ASP A 43 10.25 8.32 12.31
CA ASP A 43 10.50 9.21 13.44
C ASP A 43 11.16 8.50 14.64
N ILE A 44 10.99 7.17 14.73
CA ILE A 44 11.64 6.33 15.78
C ILE A 44 12.79 5.46 15.25
N GLY A 45 13.28 5.72 14.05
CA GLY A 45 14.53 5.15 13.54
C GLY A 45 14.38 4.07 12.45
N LEU A 46 13.21 3.87 11.84
CA LEU A 46 13.07 2.95 10.72
C LEU A 46 13.93 3.39 9.53
N ASN A 47 14.79 2.50 9.06
CA ASN A 47 15.49 2.68 7.80
C ASN A 47 14.71 2.04 6.65
N LYS A 48 14.08 2.88 5.81
CA LYS A 48 13.25 2.42 4.68
C LYS A 48 14.04 1.68 3.58
N ASN A 49 15.34 1.88 3.52
CA ASN A 49 16.20 1.30 2.48
C ASN A 49 16.70 -0.11 2.84
N LYS A 50 16.47 -0.55 4.08
CA LYS A 50 16.90 -1.88 4.54
C LYS A 50 15.74 -2.87 4.47
N ASN A 51 15.88 -3.94 3.70
CA ASN A 51 14.91 -5.03 3.60
C ASN A 51 15.29 -6.20 4.52
N ILE A 52 15.51 -5.91 5.78
CA ILE A 52 15.84 -6.85 6.86
C ILE A 52 14.88 -6.66 8.03
N ILE A 53 14.88 -7.60 8.97
CA ILE A 53 14.18 -7.41 10.24
C ILE A 53 14.83 -6.23 10.98
N GLN A 54 14.01 -5.25 11.38
CA GLN A 54 14.45 -4.10 12.16
C GLN A 54 13.75 -4.10 13.51
N ARG A 55 14.52 -3.86 14.56
CA ARG A 55 14.01 -3.76 15.94
C ARG A 55 14.21 -2.33 16.41
N LEU A 56 13.13 -1.67 16.77
CA LEU A 56 13.07 -0.29 17.25
C LEU A 56 12.37 -0.31 18.61
N ASP A 57 13.13 -0.09 19.67
CA ASP A 57 12.63 -0.28 21.04
C ASP A 57 11.92 -1.65 21.21
N ASN A 58 10.63 -1.61 21.51
CA ASN A 58 9.78 -2.79 21.66
C ASN A 58 8.99 -3.15 20.38
N ILE A 59 9.37 -2.60 19.22
CA ILE A 59 8.72 -2.84 17.93
C ILE A 59 9.63 -3.67 17.04
N THR A 60 9.11 -4.77 16.50
CA THR A 60 9.80 -5.55 15.47
C THR A 60 9.11 -5.35 14.12
N ILE A 61 9.87 -4.92 13.13
CA ILE A 61 9.39 -4.71 11.76
C ILE A 61 9.99 -5.78 10.88
N TYR A 62 9.12 -6.56 10.25
CA TYR A 62 9.51 -7.63 9.34
C TYR A 62 9.53 -7.12 7.89
N PRO A 63 10.48 -7.58 7.06
CA PRO A 63 10.48 -7.30 5.63
C PRO A 63 9.26 -7.91 4.93
N GLN A 64 8.93 -7.36 3.77
CA GLN A 64 7.69 -7.70 3.05
C GLN A 64 7.54 -9.19 2.72
N GLN A 65 8.64 -9.93 2.53
CA GLN A 65 8.61 -11.37 2.22
C GLN A 65 7.91 -12.22 3.27
N TYR A 66 7.82 -11.75 4.51
CA TYR A 66 7.17 -12.49 5.61
C TYR A 66 5.64 -12.51 5.49
N PHE A 67 5.03 -11.44 4.98
CA PHE A 67 3.58 -11.26 5.06
C PHE A 67 2.93 -10.74 3.77
N ARG A 68 3.68 -10.57 2.70
CA ARG A 68 3.14 -10.02 1.45
C ARG A 68 2.99 -11.06 0.34
N GLY A 69 3.95 -11.98 0.21
CA GLY A 69 3.93 -13.03 -0.81
C GLY A 69 4.14 -12.55 -2.25
N GLY A 70 4.58 -11.30 -2.47
CA GLY A 70 4.93 -10.81 -3.80
C GLY A 70 4.38 -9.42 -4.17
N ASP A 71 4.66 -8.98 -5.38
CA ASP A 71 4.14 -7.75 -5.96
C ASP A 71 3.11 -8.07 -7.04
N VAL A 72 1.84 -7.82 -6.75
CA VAL A 72 0.73 -8.12 -7.66
C VAL A 72 0.84 -7.32 -8.96
N LEU A 73 1.36 -6.09 -8.91
CA LEU A 73 1.52 -5.25 -10.10
C LEU A 73 2.59 -5.80 -11.05
N LYS A 74 3.65 -6.36 -10.48
CA LYS A 74 4.73 -7.00 -11.23
C LYS A 74 4.41 -8.46 -11.60
N GLY A 75 3.37 -9.04 -11.02
CA GLY A 75 3.04 -10.44 -11.18
C GLY A 75 4.03 -11.39 -10.50
N GLU A 76 4.84 -10.87 -9.59
CA GLU A 76 5.84 -11.63 -8.86
C GLU A 76 5.20 -12.33 -7.66
N LYS A 77 5.35 -13.64 -7.58
CA LYS A 77 5.10 -14.42 -6.38
C LYS A 77 6.43 -14.60 -5.65
N LEU A 78 6.61 -13.86 -4.56
CA LEU A 78 7.80 -13.97 -3.70
C LEU A 78 7.46 -14.80 -2.47
N ILE A 79 7.14 -16.08 -2.68
CA ILE A 79 6.96 -17.03 -1.58
C ILE A 79 8.33 -17.60 -1.26
N THR A 80 8.77 -17.42 -0.03
CA THR A 80 10.03 -17.92 0.51
C THR A 80 9.75 -18.82 1.72
N GLN A 81 10.74 -19.52 2.22
CA GLN A 81 10.64 -20.26 3.48
C GLN A 81 10.27 -19.38 4.69
N ASN A 82 10.43 -18.08 4.58
CA ASN A 82 10.09 -17.10 5.62
C ASN A 82 8.67 -16.52 5.45
N THR A 83 7.90 -16.95 4.46
CA THR A 83 6.57 -16.42 4.21
C THR A 83 5.54 -17.08 5.12
N PHE A 84 4.98 -16.33 6.06
CA PHE A 84 3.94 -16.80 7.00
C PHE A 84 2.53 -16.54 6.50
N ALA A 85 2.33 -15.46 5.73
CA ALA A 85 1.02 -15.12 5.18
C ALA A 85 1.15 -14.40 3.85
N ILE A 86 0.10 -14.51 3.03
CA ILE A 86 0.03 -13.90 1.71
C ILE A 86 -1.18 -12.96 1.68
N HIS A 87 -0.94 -11.72 1.30
CA HIS A 87 -2.02 -10.76 1.08
C HIS A 87 -2.46 -10.80 -0.39
N HIS A 88 -3.71 -11.18 -0.63
CA HIS A 88 -4.24 -11.37 -1.98
C HIS A 88 -4.62 -10.09 -2.71
N TYR A 89 -4.64 -8.95 -2.02
CA TYR A 89 -4.99 -7.64 -2.60
C TYR A 89 -6.33 -7.60 -3.33
N GLU A 90 -7.34 -8.30 -2.83
CA GLU A 90 -8.65 -8.40 -3.47
C GLU A 90 -9.42 -7.08 -3.51
N ALA A 91 -8.94 -6.09 -2.75
CA ALA A 91 -9.51 -4.74 -2.72
C ALA A 91 -11.05 -4.77 -2.60
N SER A 92 -11.56 -5.49 -1.58
CA SER A 92 -12.99 -5.69 -1.36
C SER A 92 -13.78 -4.39 -1.19
N TRP A 93 -13.09 -3.33 -0.73
CA TRP A 93 -13.65 -1.98 -0.54
C TRP A 93 -13.65 -1.12 -1.81
N VAL A 94 -13.08 -1.61 -2.92
CA VAL A 94 -12.98 -0.88 -4.19
C VAL A 94 -14.16 -1.26 -5.06
N SER A 95 -14.76 -0.27 -5.74
CA SER A 95 -15.89 -0.51 -6.63
C SER A 95 -15.53 -1.44 -7.79
N THR A 96 -16.54 -2.03 -8.42
CA THR A 96 -16.33 -2.92 -9.58
C THR A 96 -15.67 -2.19 -10.74
N GLU A 97 -16.03 -0.92 -10.95
CA GLU A 97 -15.48 -0.06 -11.99
C GLU A 97 -13.98 0.18 -11.76
N GLU A 98 -13.61 0.54 -10.54
CA GLU A 98 -12.20 0.74 -10.17
C GLU A 98 -11.39 -0.56 -10.26
N LYS A 99 -11.97 -1.71 -9.89
CA LYS A 99 -11.34 -3.02 -10.09
C LYS A 99 -11.08 -3.31 -11.56
N ASN A 100 -12.02 -2.96 -12.45
CA ASN A 100 -11.85 -3.13 -13.90
C ASN A 100 -10.74 -2.23 -14.46
N ILE A 101 -10.62 -1.02 -13.94
CA ILE A 101 -9.52 -0.12 -14.27
C ILE A 101 -8.18 -0.74 -13.83
N GLN A 102 -8.08 -1.21 -12.59
CA GLN A 102 -6.88 -1.86 -12.08
C GLN A 102 -6.48 -3.08 -12.91
N LYS A 103 -7.44 -3.92 -13.32
CA LYS A 103 -7.18 -5.07 -14.21
C LYS A 103 -6.57 -4.63 -15.55
N LYS A 104 -7.05 -3.53 -16.15
CA LYS A 104 -6.47 -2.97 -17.38
C LYS A 104 -5.02 -2.52 -17.17
N TYR A 105 -4.71 -1.89 -16.04
CA TYR A 105 -3.34 -1.52 -15.70
C TYR A 105 -2.42 -2.71 -15.58
N ILE A 106 -2.83 -3.72 -14.84
CA ILE A 106 -2.05 -4.94 -14.66
C ILE A 106 -1.75 -5.56 -16.02
N LYS A 107 -2.70 -5.57 -16.96
CA LYS A 107 -2.48 -6.07 -18.32
C LYS A 107 -1.43 -5.24 -19.08
N ILE A 108 -1.48 -3.90 -18.97
CA ILE A 108 -0.49 -3.01 -19.60
C ILE A 108 0.90 -3.25 -19.03
N TYR A 109 1.03 -3.28 -17.70
CA TYR A 109 2.31 -3.55 -17.06
C TYR A 109 2.88 -4.94 -17.38
N LYS A 110 2.03 -5.96 -17.46
CA LYS A 110 2.46 -7.30 -17.87
C LYS A 110 2.96 -7.34 -19.32
N LYS A 111 2.35 -6.54 -20.21
CA LYS A 111 2.71 -6.53 -21.65
C LYS A 111 3.95 -5.67 -21.94
N PHE A 112 4.09 -4.52 -21.28
CA PHE A 112 5.09 -3.50 -21.60
C PHE A 112 6.13 -3.26 -20.50
N GLY A 113 6.04 -4.01 -19.40
CA GLY A 113 6.91 -3.86 -18.23
C GLY A 113 6.56 -2.65 -17.37
N TYR A 114 7.09 -2.62 -16.14
CA TYR A 114 6.89 -1.51 -15.20
C TYR A 114 8.00 -0.49 -15.37
N ASN A 115 7.78 0.50 -16.25
CA ASN A 115 8.73 1.57 -16.56
C ASN A 115 8.05 2.95 -16.49
N ILE A 116 8.82 4.01 -16.66
CA ILE A 116 8.34 5.38 -16.56
C ILE A 116 7.24 5.69 -17.61
N ILE A 117 7.37 5.15 -18.81
CA ILE A 117 6.43 5.37 -19.89
C ILE A 117 5.08 4.72 -19.57
N THR A 118 5.08 3.45 -19.16
CA THR A 118 3.85 2.74 -18.78
C THR A 118 3.17 3.39 -17.58
N ARG A 119 3.93 3.97 -16.62
CA ARG A 119 3.38 4.73 -15.50
C ARG A 119 2.68 6.02 -15.97
N ILE A 120 3.26 6.75 -16.90
CA ILE A 120 2.66 7.97 -17.47
C ILE A 120 1.39 7.63 -18.23
N ILE A 121 1.44 6.65 -19.13
CA ILE A 121 0.29 6.22 -19.93
C ILE A 121 -0.86 5.76 -19.03
N THR A 122 -0.58 4.90 -18.06
CA THR A 122 -1.61 4.42 -17.13
C THR A 122 -2.18 5.54 -16.27
N GLY A 123 -1.37 6.51 -15.85
CA GLY A 123 -1.82 7.70 -15.14
C GLY A 123 -2.78 8.58 -15.93
N ILE A 124 -2.51 8.77 -17.23
CA ILE A 124 -3.40 9.52 -18.14
C ILE A 124 -4.72 8.77 -18.34
N ILE A 125 -4.67 7.47 -18.63
CA ILE A 125 -5.86 6.62 -18.81
C ILE A 125 -6.75 6.69 -17.56
N CYS A 126 -6.15 6.68 -16.34
CA CYS A 126 -6.89 6.80 -15.08
C CYS A 126 -7.65 8.10 -14.96
N ARG A 127 -6.98 9.20 -15.26
CA ARG A 127 -7.61 10.53 -15.17
C ARG A 127 -8.79 10.64 -16.13
N VAL A 128 -8.58 10.23 -17.37
CA VAL A 128 -9.65 10.25 -18.40
C VAL A 128 -10.84 9.40 -17.95
N TYR A 129 -10.59 8.18 -17.48
CA TYR A 129 -11.65 7.26 -17.06
C TYR A 129 -12.44 7.78 -15.85
N ARG A 130 -11.76 8.37 -14.85
CA ARG A 130 -12.42 9.00 -13.69
C ARG A 130 -13.28 10.20 -14.08
N VAL A 131 -12.83 10.98 -15.06
CA VAL A 131 -13.62 12.10 -15.59
C VAL A 131 -14.87 11.58 -16.31
N CYS A 132 -14.73 10.57 -17.17
CA CYS A 132 -15.87 9.94 -17.85
C CYS A 132 -16.90 9.35 -16.86
N LEU A 133 -16.44 8.64 -15.83
CA LEU A 133 -17.35 8.08 -14.79
C LEU A 133 -18.08 9.16 -14.00
N LYS A 134 -17.45 10.31 -13.74
CA LYS A 134 -18.14 11.42 -13.09
C LYS A 134 -19.23 12.01 -13.98
N ILE A 135 -18.99 12.12 -15.28
CA ILE A 135 -19.96 12.66 -16.23
C ILE A 135 -21.16 11.70 -16.36
N THR A 136 -20.94 10.38 -16.43
CA THR A 136 -22.04 9.39 -16.55
C THR A 136 -22.87 9.26 -15.28
N ASN A 137 -22.37 9.65 -14.13
CA ASN A 137 -23.14 9.65 -12.86
C ASN A 137 -23.92 10.96 -12.63
N TYR A 138 -23.79 11.96 -13.52
CA TYR A 138 -24.52 13.22 -13.49
C TYR A 138 -25.59 13.31 -14.60
N LEU A 139 -25.71 12.29 -15.46
CA LEU A 139 -26.75 12.12 -16.47
C LEU A 139 -27.75 11.03 -16.05
#